data_23869dab160f311b1c8f9d178a36f995
#
_entry.id   23869dab160f311b1c8f9d178a36f995
#
_cell.length_a   1.000
_cell.length_b   1.000
_cell.length_c   1.000
_cell.angle_alpha   90.00
_cell.angle_beta   90.00
_cell.angle_gamma   90.00
#
_symmetry.space_group_name_H-M   'P 1'
#
loop_
_entity.id
_entity.type
_entity.pdbx_description
1 polymer ?
#
loop_
_entity_poly.entity_id
_entity_poly.type
_entity_poly.pdbx_seq_one_letter_code
_entity_poly.pdbx_strand_id
1 'polypeptide(L)'
;MTKQELFDFMNKTVAFTLATDGGGQPRVRAMMLYKADETGLYFHTGPFKEVYQQIMKNPNVQLCFYDPAQGLQVRVRGALELVSTQALKEEVAGHPSRGFMQAWKARCATDEEFYAMFDVFRLSNGVANVWTFQTNFAPKEDIML
;
A
#
# COMPACT_ATOMS: atom_id res chain seq x y z
N MET A 1 20.34 -2.31 -0.62
CA MET A 1 19.49 -2.23 0.59
C MET A 1 19.08 -3.64 0.99
N THR A 2 19.10 -3.91 2.27
CA THR A 2 18.55 -5.15 2.82
C THR A 2 17.03 -5.10 2.83
N LYS A 3 16.39 -6.25 3.01
CA LYS A 3 14.94 -6.34 3.16
C LYS A 3 14.43 -5.46 4.32
N GLN A 4 15.12 -5.47 5.45
CA GLN A 4 14.74 -4.64 6.60
C GLN A 4 14.86 -3.13 6.29
N GLU A 5 15.94 -2.73 5.65
CA GLU A 5 16.11 -1.33 5.22
C GLU A 5 15.00 -0.87 4.26
N LEU A 6 14.53 -1.77 3.39
CA LEU A 6 13.39 -1.49 2.51
C LEU A 6 12.09 -1.30 3.31
N PHE A 7 11.81 -2.17 4.27
CA PHE A 7 10.64 -2.00 5.14
C PHE A 7 10.71 -0.69 5.95
N ASP A 8 11.87 -0.40 6.52
CA ASP A 8 12.07 0.83 7.29
C ASP A 8 11.86 2.08 6.43
N PHE A 9 12.40 2.07 5.21
CA PHE A 9 12.19 3.15 4.25
C PHE A 9 10.72 3.35 3.90
N MET A 10 10.02 2.27 3.56
CA MET A 10 8.60 2.33 3.21
C MET A 10 7.73 2.79 4.38
N ASN A 11 7.98 2.29 5.58
CA ASN A 11 7.27 2.70 6.80
C ASN A 11 7.52 4.16 7.17
N LYS A 12 8.71 4.67 6.90
CA LYS A 12 9.06 6.08 7.12
C LYS A 12 8.45 7.00 6.05
N THR A 13 8.48 6.58 4.81
CA THR A 13 7.96 7.37 3.68
C THR A 13 6.44 7.44 3.70
N VAL A 14 5.77 6.35 4.06
CA VAL A 14 4.32 6.19 4.18
C VAL A 14 3.57 6.41 2.88
N ALA A 15 3.69 7.58 2.25
CA ALA A 15 3.00 7.90 1.00
C ALA A 15 3.61 7.12 -0.18
N PHE A 16 2.76 6.56 -1.01
CA PHE A 16 3.18 5.88 -2.24
C PHE A 16 2.19 6.12 -3.37
N THR A 17 2.66 5.94 -4.58
CA THR A 17 1.81 5.89 -5.78
C THR A 17 1.50 4.44 -6.09
N LEU A 18 0.22 4.13 -6.22
CA LEU A 18 -0.26 2.81 -6.62
C LEU A 18 -0.64 2.81 -8.09
N ALA A 19 -0.01 1.94 -8.86
CA ALA A 19 -0.40 1.68 -10.25
C ALA A 19 -1.27 0.43 -10.32
N THR A 20 -2.40 0.55 -11.02
CA THR A 20 -3.34 -0.53 -11.30
C THR A 20 -3.65 -0.58 -12.79
N ASP A 21 -4.20 -1.70 -13.25
CA ASP A 21 -4.76 -1.83 -14.59
C ASP A 21 -6.24 -1.40 -14.57
N GLY A 22 -6.56 -0.40 -15.37
CA GLY A 22 -7.92 0.08 -15.56
C GLY A 22 -8.54 -0.41 -16.88
N GLY A 23 -8.52 -1.71 -17.14
CA GLY A 23 -9.04 -2.29 -18.37
C GLY A 23 -8.13 -2.05 -19.58
N GLY A 24 -6.82 -2.25 -19.40
CA GLY A 24 -5.79 -1.98 -20.40
C GLY A 24 -5.21 -0.56 -20.33
N GLN A 25 -5.85 0.35 -19.60
CA GLN A 25 -5.34 1.70 -19.34
C GLN A 25 -4.66 1.70 -17.96
N PRO A 26 -3.36 2.03 -17.87
CA PRO A 26 -2.71 2.23 -16.58
C PRO A 26 -3.37 3.36 -15.78
N ARG A 27 -3.60 3.11 -14.50
CA ARG A 27 -4.15 4.08 -13.55
C ARG A 27 -3.20 4.25 -12.37
N VAL A 28 -3.04 5.47 -11.90
CA VAL A 28 -2.21 5.77 -10.73
C VAL A 28 -2.94 6.71 -9.76
N ARG A 29 -2.64 6.59 -8.46
CA ARG A 29 -3.10 7.50 -7.41
C ARG A 29 -2.17 7.45 -6.22
N ALA A 30 -2.21 8.49 -5.41
CA ALA A 30 -1.51 8.52 -4.14
C ALA A 30 -2.28 7.70 -3.09
N MET A 31 -1.56 6.93 -2.30
CA MET A 31 -2.07 6.09 -1.22
C MET A 31 -1.17 6.26 0.01
N MET A 32 -1.64 5.78 1.16
CA MET A 32 -0.88 5.76 2.40
C MET A 32 -0.71 4.31 2.88
N LEU A 33 0.53 3.92 3.11
CA LEU A 33 0.88 2.63 3.68
C LEU A 33 0.41 2.55 5.13
N TYR A 34 -0.18 1.44 5.53
CA TYR A 34 -0.44 1.14 6.93
C TYR A 34 0.82 0.57 7.59
N LYS A 35 1.39 -0.49 7.02
CA LYS A 35 2.66 -1.06 7.47
C LYS A 35 3.31 -1.89 6.37
N ALA A 36 4.63 -2.03 6.47
CA ALA A 36 5.43 -2.98 5.72
C ALA A 36 6.27 -3.81 6.70
N ASP A 37 6.15 -5.12 6.62
CA ASP A 37 6.92 -6.07 7.41
C ASP A 37 7.09 -7.40 6.64
N GLU A 38 7.66 -8.40 7.29
CA GLU A 38 7.91 -9.72 6.68
C GLU A 38 6.63 -10.43 6.20
N THR A 39 5.46 -10.03 6.68
CA THR A 39 4.18 -10.59 6.29
C THR A 39 3.59 -9.92 5.03
N GLY A 40 4.11 -8.75 4.68
CA GLY A 40 3.70 -8.02 3.48
C GLY A 40 3.56 -6.51 3.68
N LEU A 41 3.06 -5.85 2.64
CA LEU A 41 2.73 -4.44 2.62
C LEU A 41 1.21 -4.29 2.72
N TYR A 42 0.75 -3.49 3.68
CA TYR A 42 -0.67 -3.33 3.99
C TYR A 42 -1.14 -1.91 3.76
N PHE A 43 -2.29 -1.77 3.12
CA PHE A 43 -3.02 -0.52 3.02
C PHE A 43 -4.52 -0.78 2.96
N HIS A 44 -5.33 0.26 3.05
CA HIS A 44 -6.79 0.13 2.99
C HIS A 44 -7.38 1.12 2.00
N THR A 45 -8.54 0.76 1.46
CA THR A 45 -9.35 1.63 0.60
C THR A 45 -10.82 1.26 0.67
N GLY A 46 -11.70 2.14 0.21
CA GLY A 46 -13.13 1.91 0.23
C GLY A 46 -13.63 1.09 -0.96
N PRO A 47 -14.57 0.15 -0.74
CA PRO A 47 -15.09 -0.70 -1.81
C PRO A 47 -15.88 0.07 -2.90
N PHE A 48 -16.28 1.30 -2.62
CA PHE A 48 -16.97 2.18 -3.57
C PHE A 48 -16.03 2.96 -4.51
N LYS A 49 -14.70 2.85 -4.32
CA LYS A 49 -13.71 3.57 -5.13
C LYS A 49 -13.32 2.78 -6.39
N GLU A 50 -12.97 3.51 -7.46
CA GLU A 50 -12.48 2.91 -8.71
C GLU A 50 -11.25 2.03 -8.50
N VAL A 51 -10.31 2.46 -7.64
CA VAL A 51 -9.12 1.67 -7.32
C VAL A 51 -9.46 0.29 -6.79
N TYR A 52 -10.47 0.19 -5.94
CA TYR A 52 -10.95 -1.10 -5.42
C TYR A 52 -11.45 -2.00 -6.56
N GLN A 53 -12.28 -1.45 -7.45
CA GLN A 53 -12.81 -2.20 -8.59
C GLN A 53 -11.70 -2.68 -9.53
N GLN A 54 -10.69 -1.86 -9.76
CA GLN A 54 -9.54 -2.21 -10.60
C GLN A 54 -8.72 -3.34 -9.97
N ILE A 55 -8.44 -3.29 -8.65
CA ILE A 55 -7.73 -4.34 -7.92
C ILE A 55 -8.51 -5.67 -7.97
N MET A 56 -9.82 -5.63 -7.80
CA MET A 56 -10.65 -6.83 -7.82
C MET A 56 -10.69 -7.51 -9.19
N LYS A 57 -10.58 -6.74 -10.26
CA LYS A 57 -10.50 -7.27 -11.64
C LYS A 57 -9.11 -7.77 -12.00
N ASN A 58 -8.07 -7.02 -11.60
CA ASN A 58 -6.68 -7.40 -11.84
C ASN A 58 -5.87 -7.02 -10.60
N PRO A 59 -5.48 -8.02 -9.78
CA PRO A 59 -4.75 -7.76 -8.55
C PRO A 59 -3.28 -7.39 -8.76
N ASN A 60 -2.75 -7.51 -9.97
CA ASN A 60 -1.37 -7.14 -10.27
C ASN A 60 -1.19 -5.63 -10.20
N VAL A 61 -0.28 -5.19 -9.36
CA VAL A 61 -0.05 -3.79 -9.06
C VAL A 61 1.44 -3.48 -8.97
N GLN A 62 1.75 -2.20 -8.96
CA GLN A 62 3.06 -1.71 -8.59
C GLN A 62 2.91 -0.51 -7.66
N LEU A 63 3.68 -0.53 -6.57
CA LEU A 63 3.78 0.55 -5.61
C LEU A 63 5.09 1.29 -5.84
N CYS A 64 5.05 2.62 -5.74
CA CYS A 64 6.24 3.46 -5.87
C CYS A 64 6.34 4.39 -4.67
N PHE A 65 7.37 4.21 -3.87
CA PHE A 65 7.76 5.07 -2.75
C PHE A 65 8.92 5.93 -3.20
N TYR A 66 8.83 7.25 -3.01
CA TYR A 66 9.87 8.17 -3.43
C TYR A 66 10.14 9.20 -2.35
N ASP A 67 11.41 9.30 -1.95
CA ASP A 67 11.90 10.36 -1.07
C ASP A 67 12.80 11.31 -1.88
N PRO A 68 12.29 12.49 -2.26
CA PRO A 68 13.06 13.45 -3.05
C PRO A 68 14.26 14.01 -2.29
N ALA A 69 14.21 14.08 -0.95
CA ALA A 69 15.32 14.59 -0.16
C ALA A 69 16.55 13.65 -0.23
N GLN A 70 16.32 12.37 -0.30
CA GLN A 70 17.38 11.36 -0.46
C GLN A 70 17.65 10.99 -1.93
N GLY A 71 16.77 11.39 -2.86
CA GLY A 71 16.83 10.94 -4.24
C GLY A 71 16.70 9.42 -4.36
N LEU A 72 15.88 8.82 -3.47
CA LEU A 72 15.71 7.38 -3.34
C LEU A 72 14.30 6.98 -3.74
N GLN A 73 14.18 6.02 -4.65
CA GLN A 73 12.92 5.44 -5.06
C GLN A 73 12.94 3.92 -4.85
N VAL A 74 11.90 3.41 -4.22
CA VAL A 74 11.65 1.98 -4.09
C VAL A 74 10.34 1.65 -4.79
N ARG A 75 10.40 0.72 -5.75
CA ARG A 75 9.21 0.19 -6.43
C ARG A 75 9.01 -1.26 -6.01
N VAL A 76 7.78 -1.62 -5.72
CA VAL A 76 7.41 -2.99 -5.35
C VAL A 76 6.29 -3.46 -6.28
N ARG A 77 6.52 -4.53 -7.02
CA ARG A 77 5.48 -5.18 -7.84
C ARG A 77 5.00 -6.46 -7.19
N GLY A 78 3.76 -6.81 -7.44
CA GLY A 78 3.16 -8.04 -6.95
C GLY A 78 1.65 -8.05 -7.13
N ALA A 79 1.00 -9.04 -6.52
CA ALA A 79 -0.44 -9.18 -6.54
C ALA A 79 -1.02 -8.86 -5.15
N LEU A 80 -2.09 -8.09 -5.13
CA LEU A 80 -2.80 -7.77 -3.89
C LEU A 80 -3.77 -8.88 -3.50
N GLU A 81 -3.89 -9.10 -2.20
CA GLU A 81 -4.86 -9.99 -1.59
C GLU A 81 -5.79 -9.18 -0.69
N LEU A 82 -7.08 -9.48 -0.74
CA LEU A 82 -8.04 -8.96 0.23
C LEU A 82 -7.88 -9.74 1.54
N VAL A 83 -7.46 -9.05 2.61
CA VAL A 83 -7.21 -9.67 3.93
C VAL A 83 -8.07 -9.03 5.02
N SER A 84 -9.26 -8.62 4.67
CA SER A 84 -10.14 -7.72 5.41
C SER A 84 -10.93 -8.46 6.51
N THR A 85 -10.23 -9.13 7.44
CA THR A 85 -10.86 -9.73 8.61
C THR A 85 -11.31 -8.65 9.58
N GLN A 86 -12.32 -8.93 10.39
CA GLN A 86 -12.80 -7.99 11.41
C GLN A 86 -11.68 -7.62 12.39
N ALA A 87 -10.88 -8.58 12.81
CA ALA A 87 -9.74 -8.34 13.71
C ALA A 87 -8.72 -7.37 13.11
N LEU A 88 -8.37 -7.53 11.83
CA LEU A 88 -7.43 -6.64 11.15
C LEU A 88 -8.03 -5.25 10.93
N LYS A 89 -9.30 -5.16 10.59
CA LYS A 89 -9.99 -3.87 10.48
C LYS A 89 -9.99 -3.10 11.81
N GLU A 90 -10.22 -3.79 12.93
CA GLU A 90 -10.17 -3.20 14.26
C GLU A 90 -8.76 -2.75 14.64
N GLU A 91 -7.74 -3.55 14.32
CA GLU A 91 -6.34 -3.17 14.50
C GLU A 91 -6.00 -1.88 13.75
N VAL A 92 -6.36 -1.82 12.48
CA VAL A 92 -6.11 -0.65 11.62
C VAL A 92 -6.83 0.58 12.13
N ALA A 93 -8.13 0.46 12.41
CA ALA A 93 -8.96 1.57 12.88
C ALA A 93 -8.52 2.11 14.25
N GLY A 94 -7.99 1.25 15.12
CA GLY A 94 -7.49 1.61 16.44
C GLY A 94 -6.03 2.06 16.47
N HIS A 95 -5.31 1.99 15.35
CA HIS A 95 -3.90 2.33 15.32
C HIS A 95 -3.68 3.86 15.40
N PRO A 96 -2.67 4.34 16.19
CA PRO A 96 -2.41 5.78 16.32
C PRO A 96 -2.17 6.50 14.99
N SER A 97 -1.59 5.85 13.99
CA SER A 97 -1.38 6.42 12.66
C SER A 97 -2.67 6.62 11.87
N ARG A 98 -3.79 6.09 12.33
CA ARG A 98 -5.11 6.14 11.71
C ARG A 98 -6.13 6.91 12.53
N GLY A 99 -5.68 7.91 13.28
CA GLY A 99 -6.55 8.75 14.12
C GLY A 99 -7.71 9.41 13.36
N PHE A 100 -7.52 9.72 12.07
CA PHE A 100 -8.57 10.26 11.21
C PHE A 100 -9.77 9.30 11.04
N MET A 101 -9.56 8.00 11.19
CA MET A 101 -10.64 7.00 11.10
C MET A 101 -11.61 7.10 12.26
N GLN A 102 -11.19 7.58 13.43
CA GLN A 102 -12.07 7.80 14.56
C GLN A 102 -13.11 8.90 14.27
N ALA A 103 -12.72 9.93 13.51
CA ALA A 103 -13.64 10.96 13.04
C ALA A 103 -14.67 10.40 12.06
N TRP A 104 -14.29 9.45 11.22
CA TRP A 104 -15.22 8.75 10.33
C TRP A 104 -16.19 7.88 11.13
N LYS A 105 -15.68 7.14 12.09
CA LYS A 105 -16.49 6.28 12.96
C LYS A 105 -17.56 7.08 13.70
N ALA A 106 -17.20 8.26 14.20
CA ALA A 106 -18.14 9.14 14.90
C ALA A 106 -19.30 9.64 14.03
N ARG A 107 -19.15 9.62 12.70
CA ARG A 107 -20.20 10.02 11.74
C ARG A 107 -21.10 8.88 11.31
N CYS A 108 -20.72 7.64 11.61
CA CYS A 108 -21.50 6.46 11.28
C CYS A 108 -22.54 6.18 12.36
N ALA A 109 -23.73 5.71 11.97
CA ALA A 109 -24.79 5.35 12.90
C ALA A 109 -24.46 4.10 13.70
N THR A 110 -23.70 3.15 13.09
CA THR A 110 -23.30 1.88 13.71
C THR A 110 -21.86 1.57 13.39
N ASP A 111 -21.23 0.70 14.20
CA ASP A 111 -19.90 0.18 13.93
C ASP A 111 -19.87 -0.65 12.64
N GLU A 112 -20.93 -1.41 12.35
CA GLU A 112 -21.06 -2.17 11.12
C GLU A 112 -20.96 -1.28 9.87
N GLU A 113 -21.66 -0.14 9.87
CA GLU A 113 -21.59 0.86 8.81
C GLU A 113 -20.17 1.39 8.64
N PHE A 114 -19.48 1.70 9.74
CA PHE A 114 -18.11 2.17 9.72
C PHE A 114 -17.15 1.13 9.10
N TYR A 115 -17.20 -0.12 9.58
CA TYR A 115 -16.32 -1.17 9.08
C TYR A 115 -16.61 -1.59 7.64
N ALA A 116 -17.80 -1.29 7.12
CA ALA A 116 -18.14 -1.48 5.71
C ALA A 116 -17.53 -0.41 4.78
N MET A 117 -17.03 0.71 5.33
CA MET A 117 -16.47 1.81 4.55
C MET A 117 -15.09 1.53 3.97
N PHE A 118 -14.36 0.54 4.50
CA PHE A 118 -13.01 0.23 4.04
C PHE A 118 -12.72 -1.27 4.10
N ASP A 119 -11.79 -1.68 3.26
CA ASP A 119 -11.21 -3.02 3.25
C ASP A 119 -9.70 -2.93 3.25
N VAL A 120 -9.05 -3.95 3.82
CA VAL A 120 -7.58 -4.02 3.95
C VAL A 120 -7.03 -4.97 2.89
N PHE A 121 -6.03 -4.49 2.18
CA PHE A 121 -5.27 -5.26 1.19
C PHE A 121 -3.85 -5.53 1.69
N ARG A 122 -3.30 -6.66 1.28
CA ARG A 122 -1.91 -7.03 1.52
C ARG A 122 -1.24 -7.42 0.21
N LEU A 123 0.00 -6.96 0.02
CA LEU A 123 0.90 -7.46 -1.00
C LEU A 123 1.96 -8.31 -0.29
N SER A 124 1.87 -9.63 -0.42
CA SER A 124 2.87 -10.57 0.07
C SER A 124 3.78 -11.03 -1.06
N ASN A 125 4.99 -11.47 -0.74
CA ASN A 125 5.98 -11.95 -1.73
C ASN A 125 6.23 -10.93 -2.85
N GLY A 126 6.28 -9.66 -2.51
CA GLY A 126 6.56 -8.60 -3.44
C GLY A 126 8.00 -8.64 -3.96
N VAL A 127 8.23 -8.08 -5.14
CA VAL A 127 9.57 -7.93 -5.70
C VAL A 127 9.90 -6.44 -5.76
N ALA A 128 10.91 -6.03 -5.02
CA ALA A 128 11.36 -4.66 -4.93
C ALA A 128 12.52 -4.35 -5.89
N ASN A 129 12.53 -3.13 -6.43
CA ASN A 129 13.67 -2.54 -7.12
C ASN A 129 13.97 -1.18 -6.51
N VAL A 130 15.24 -0.90 -6.38
CA VAL A 130 15.76 0.36 -5.84
C VAL A 130 16.32 1.20 -6.97
N TRP A 131 16.03 2.48 -6.97
CA TRP A 131 16.63 3.47 -7.86
C TRP A 131 17.18 4.64 -7.05
N THR A 132 18.39 5.05 -7.39
CA THR A 132 19.01 6.30 -6.94
C THR A 132 19.58 7.04 -8.14
N PHE A 133 19.93 8.30 -7.95
CA PHE A 133 20.56 9.08 -9.02
C PHE A 133 21.88 8.44 -9.47
N GLN A 134 22.67 7.93 -8.52
CA GLN A 134 23.96 7.30 -8.77
C GLN A 134 23.82 5.98 -9.56
N THR A 135 22.71 5.29 -9.37
CA THR A 135 22.45 3.99 -10.02
C THR A 135 21.50 4.10 -11.22
N ASN A 136 21.28 5.31 -11.74
CA ASN A 136 20.31 5.54 -12.81
C ASN A 136 20.53 4.67 -14.05
N PHE A 137 21.79 4.46 -14.43
CA PHE A 137 22.16 3.67 -15.60
C PHE A 137 22.58 2.23 -15.27
N ALA A 138 22.56 1.86 -14.00
CA ALA A 138 22.87 0.49 -13.58
C ALA A 138 21.65 -0.43 -13.81
N PRO A 139 21.88 -1.72 -14.09
CA PRO A 139 20.81 -2.70 -14.09
C PRO A 139 20.09 -2.73 -12.74
N LYS A 140 18.77 -2.91 -12.77
CA LYS A 140 17.98 -3.04 -11.55
C LYS A 140 18.02 -4.47 -11.05
N GLU A 141 18.35 -4.63 -9.78
CA GLU A 141 18.32 -5.92 -9.11
C GLU A 141 16.93 -6.15 -8.49
N ASP A 142 16.45 -7.37 -8.59
CA ASP A 142 15.23 -7.81 -7.94
C ASP A 142 15.54 -8.25 -6.52
N ILE A 143 14.84 -7.67 -5.56
CA ILE A 143 14.94 -8.01 -4.13
C ILE A 143 13.58 -8.61 -3.70
N MET A 144 13.61 -9.87 -3.30
CA MET A 144 12.40 -10.57 -2.84
C MET A 144 12.07 -10.13 -1.41
N LEU A 145 10.83 -9.65 -1.21
CA LEU A 145 10.34 -9.21 0.10
C LEU A 145 9.68 -10.35 0.88
#